data_623acc3febcc8362394333cddeb13b4d
#
_entry.id   623acc3febcc8362394333cddeb13b4d
#
_cell.length_a   1.000
_cell.length_b   1.000
_cell.length_c   1.000
_cell.angle_alpha   90.00
_cell.angle_beta   90.00
_cell.angle_gamma   90.00
#
_symmetry.space_group_name_H-M   'P 1'
#
loop_
_entity.id
_entity.type
_entity.pdbx_description
1 polymer ?
#
loop_
_entity_poly.entity_id
_entity_poly.type
_entity_poly.pdbx_seq_one_letter_code
_entity_poly.pdbx_strand_id
1 'polypeptide(L)'
;MKISGNFTAILAAYMLFSSSPLAQDFGLSEIRGGIFSHSVDEPGTFMGMLNAERVHDINVELLFDTPRLTEWLTLGELRPHLGATLSLGGLESMVYAGVSWTVPLFDSRVFVEAAFGGAVHTGKNIGPTPMPERSLGCSVLFHEAASIGVQLTENASLMATIEHASNANLCVDNRGLTNMGIRLGWRF
;
A
#
# COMPACT_ATOMS: atom_id res chain seq x y z
N MET A 1 -21.00 -0.99 -29.08
CA MET A 1 -19.63 -0.86 -28.48
C MET A 1 -19.28 -2.24 -27.97
N LYS A 2 -18.37 -2.96 -28.66
CA LYS A 2 -18.01 -4.36 -28.33
C LYS A 2 -16.92 -4.36 -27.25
N ILE A 3 -17.28 -4.67 -26.01
CA ILE A 3 -16.33 -4.92 -24.91
C ILE A 3 -16.24 -6.45 -24.72
N SER A 4 -15.60 -7.16 -25.65
CA SER A 4 -15.47 -8.63 -25.53
C SER A 4 -14.04 -9.16 -25.62
N GLY A 5 -13.02 -8.27 -25.75
CA GLY A 5 -11.63 -8.71 -25.94
C GLY A 5 -10.78 -8.86 -24.67
N ASN A 6 -11.12 -8.15 -23.58
CA ASN A 6 -10.20 -8.03 -22.46
C ASN A 6 -10.39 -9.08 -21.35
N PHE A 7 -11.56 -9.69 -21.23
CA PHE A 7 -11.80 -10.73 -20.22
C PHE A 7 -11.07 -12.04 -20.53
N THR A 8 -10.94 -12.38 -21.79
CA THR A 8 -10.25 -13.62 -22.22
C THR A 8 -8.73 -13.55 -22.00
N ALA A 9 -8.13 -12.36 -22.14
CA ALA A 9 -6.70 -12.16 -21.90
C ALA A 9 -6.34 -12.24 -20.40
N ILE A 10 -7.20 -11.73 -19.52
CA ILE A 10 -7.00 -11.77 -18.06
C ILE A 10 -7.16 -13.22 -17.56
N LEU A 11 -8.13 -13.96 -18.06
CA LEU A 11 -8.35 -15.37 -17.71
C LEU A 11 -7.20 -16.26 -18.21
N ALA A 12 -6.67 -16.00 -19.41
CA ALA A 12 -5.52 -16.73 -19.96
C ALA A 12 -4.23 -16.44 -19.20
N ALA A 13 -4.01 -15.22 -18.73
CA ALA A 13 -2.87 -14.88 -17.87
C ALA A 13 -2.96 -15.60 -16.52
N TYR A 14 -4.16 -15.69 -15.91
CA TYR A 14 -4.37 -16.43 -14.68
C TYR A 14 -4.10 -17.94 -14.82
N MET A 15 -4.52 -18.53 -15.94
CA MET A 15 -4.31 -19.96 -16.24
C MET A 15 -2.83 -20.30 -16.51
N LEU A 16 -2.04 -19.38 -17.08
CA LEU A 16 -0.61 -19.58 -17.33
C LEU A 16 0.22 -19.46 -16.03
N PHE A 17 -0.22 -18.66 -15.06
CA PHE A 17 0.43 -18.56 -13.76
C PHE A 17 0.11 -19.77 -12.85
N SER A 18 -1.09 -20.35 -12.95
CA SER A 18 -1.51 -21.46 -12.10
C SER A 18 -0.84 -22.81 -12.42
N SER A 19 -0.13 -22.92 -13.55
CA SER A 19 0.55 -24.16 -13.96
C SER A 19 2.08 -24.18 -13.74
N SER A 20 2.68 -23.06 -13.24
CA SER A 20 4.09 -23.02 -12.92
C SER A 20 4.36 -23.50 -11.47
N PRO A 21 5.48 -24.19 -11.19
CA PRO A 21 5.83 -24.58 -9.81
C PRO A 21 6.00 -23.37 -8.87
N LEU A 22 6.16 -22.15 -9.42
CA LEU A 22 6.15 -20.88 -8.67
C LEU A 22 4.73 -20.46 -8.22
N ALA A 23 3.68 -20.90 -8.91
CA ALA A 23 2.31 -20.55 -8.56
C ALA A 23 1.74 -21.40 -7.41
N GLN A 24 2.34 -22.54 -7.11
CA GLN A 24 1.93 -23.39 -5.98
C GLN A 24 2.36 -22.80 -4.62
N ASP A 25 3.34 -21.91 -4.62
CA ASP A 25 3.87 -21.27 -3.42
C ASP A 25 3.34 -19.82 -3.24
N PHE A 26 2.46 -19.33 -4.14
CA PHE A 26 1.97 -17.95 -4.16
C PHE A 26 0.47 -17.92 -3.91
N GLY A 27 0.07 -17.80 -2.65
CA GLY A 27 -1.33 -17.78 -2.21
C GLY A 27 -1.71 -16.44 -1.58
N LEU A 28 -2.96 -16.00 -1.78
CA LEU A 28 -3.51 -14.89 -1.01
C LEU A 28 -3.55 -15.30 0.46
N SER A 29 -2.84 -14.57 1.32
CA SER A 29 -2.70 -14.91 2.74
C SER A 29 -3.41 -13.94 3.67
N GLU A 30 -3.54 -12.68 3.27
CA GLU A 30 -4.15 -11.65 4.11
C GLU A 30 -4.83 -10.59 3.24
N ILE A 31 -5.97 -10.10 3.69
CA ILE A 31 -6.62 -8.90 3.18
C ILE A 31 -6.64 -7.83 4.27
N ARG A 32 -6.34 -6.58 3.89
CA ARG A 32 -6.37 -5.43 4.79
C ARG A 32 -7.29 -4.36 4.25
N GLY A 33 -8.00 -3.70 5.16
CA GLY A 33 -8.83 -2.54 4.85
C GLY A 33 -8.62 -1.44 5.88
N GLY A 34 -8.62 -0.18 5.46
CA GLY A 34 -8.35 0.93 6.37
C GLY A 34 -8.94 2.25 5.93
N ILE A 35 -8.88 3.21 6.85
CA ILE A 35 -9.22 4.61 6.63
C ILE A 35 -7.99 5.47 6.91
N PHE A 36 -7.70 6.42 6.01
CA PHE A 36 -6.49 7.22 6.07
C PHE A 36 -6.82 8.71 6.02
N SER A 37 -5.99 9.48 6.71
CA SER A 37 -5.90 10.92 6.56
C SER A 37 -4.95 11.25 5.43
N HIS A 38 -5.42 12.06 4.48
CA HIS A 38 -4.70 12.45 3.29
C HIS A 38 -3.68 13.55 3.56
N SER A 39 -2.49 13.47 2.94
CA SER A 39 -1.50 14.55 2.92
C SER A 39 -1.11 15.07 4.31
N VAL A 40 -0.73 14.19 5.24
CA VAL A 40 -0.40 14.58 6.63
C VAL A 40 0.93 15.33 6.78
N ASP A 41 1.74 15.39 5.73
CA ASP A 41 3.07 16.04 5.67
C ASP A 41 3.02 17.48 5.15
N GLU A 42 1.84 18.07 4.98
CA GLU A 42 1.74 19.48 4.56
C GLU A 42 2.26 20.43 5.66
N PRO A 43 2.95 21.53 5.29
CA PRO A 43 3.39 22.55 6.25
C PRO A 43 2.24 23.04 7.14
N GLY A 44 2.44 23.04 8.44
CA GLY A 44 1.43 23.43 9.42
C GLY A 44 0.47 22.32 9.84
N THR A 45 0.63 21.10 9.34
CA THR A 45 -0.30 19.99 9.55
C THR A 45 0.20 18.88 10.48
N PHE A 46 1.26 19.06 11.26
CA PHE A 46 1.62 18.07 12.28
C PHE A 46 0.44 17.72 13.19
N MET A 47 -0.49 18.66 13.40
CA MET A 47 -1.80 18.43 14.01
C MET A 47 -2.87 17.94 13.00
N GLY A 48 -2.58 17.96 11.71
CA GLY A 48 -3.48 17.48 10.64
C GLY A 48 -3.67 15.98 10.63
N MET A 49 -2.76 15.21 11.25
CA MET A 49 -2.96 13.78 11.51
C MET A 49 -4.22 13.49 12.34
N LEU A 50 -4.66 14.45 13.15
CA LEU A 50 -5.86 14.39 14.01
C LEU A 50 -7.04 15.18 13.44
N ASN A 51 -6.90 15.79 12.26
CA ASN A 51 -8.01 16.51 11.63
C ASN A 51 -8.97 15.52 10.96
N ALA A 52 -10.13 15.31 11.55
CA ALA A 52 -11.16 14.42 11.01
C ALA A 52 -11.65 14.80 9.60
N GLU A 53 -11.53 16.08 9.19
CA GLU A 53 -11.91 16.54 7.86
C GLU A 53 -10.99 15.98 6.76
N ARG A 54 -9.79 15.51 7.10
CA ARG A 54 -8.84 14.88 6.18
C ARG A 54 -8.94 13.36 6.13
N VAL A 55 -9.74 12.75 7.00
CA VAL A 55 -9.98 11.30 7.02
C VAL A 55 -11.02 10.98 5.96
N HIS A 56 -10.58 10.89 4.71
CA HIS A 56 -11.45 10.60 3.57
C HIS A 56 -10.85 9.63 2.56
N ASP A 57 -9.72 9.00 2.90
CA ASP A 57 -9.13 7.98 2.03
C ASP A 57 -9.48 6.58 2.54
N ILE A 58 -9.80 5.69 1.60
CA ILE A 58 -9.98 4.25 1.86
C ILE A 58 -8.76 3.53 1.31
N ASN A 59 -8.14 2.69 2.16
CA ASN A 59 -7.05 1.82 1.77
C ASN A 59 -7.51 0.36 1.75
N VAL A 60 -7.10 -0.37 0.72
CA VAL A 60 -7.24 -1.83 0.61
C VAL A 60 -5.92 -2.42 0.17
N GLU A 61 -5.50 -3.52 0.79
CA GLU A 61 -4.24 -4.19 0.48
C GLU A 61 -4.41 -5.70 0.56
N LEU A 62 -3.81 -6.41 -0.38
CA LEU A 62 -3.74 -7.86 -0.48
C LEU A 62 -2.30 -8.28 -0.26
N LEU A 63 -2.04 -9.25 0.62
CA LEU A 63 -0.74 -9.85 0.83
C LEU A 63 -0.74 -11.30 0.41
N PHE A 64 0.40 -11.74 -0.09
CA PHE A 64 0.57 -13.08 -0.64
C PHE A 64 1.69 -13.81 0.09
N ASP A 65 1.48 -15.09 0.41
CA ASP A 65 2.53 -15.93 0.98
C ASP A 65 3.57 -16.28 -0.07
N THR A 66 4.82 -16.20 0.33
CA THR A 66 5.98 -16.63 -0.45
C THR A 66 7.01 -17.27 0.48
N PRO A 67 6.80 -18.53 0.89
CA PRO A 67 7.68 -19.21 1.83
C PRO A 67 9.16 -19.10 1.47
N ARG A 68 9.49 -19.20 0.17
CA ARG A 68 10.88 -19.10 -0.32
C ARG A 68 11.54 -17.76 -0.06
N LEU A 69 10.79 -16.65 -0.06
CA LEU A 69 11.37 -15.32 0.27
C LEU A 69 11.65 -15.21 1.76
N THR A 70 10.79 -15.79 2.58
CA THR A 70 10.92 -15.77 4.04
C THR A 70 12.07 -16.68 4.53
N GLU A 71 12.37 -17.78 3.85
CA GLU A 71 13.49 -18.69 4.19
C GLU A 71 14.86 -17.99 4.23
N TRP A 72 15.04 -16.89 3.51
CA TRP A 72 16.29 -16.10 3.51
C TRP A 72 16.41 -15.17 4.71
N LEU A 73 15.36 -15.01 5.50
CA LEU A 73 15.33 -14.12 6.66
C LEU A 73 15.57 -14.88 7.96
N THR A 74 16.37 -14.30 8.82
CA THR A 74 16.57 -14.80 10.19
C THR A 74 15.46 -14.34 11.14
N LEU A 75 14.65 -13.33 10.74
CA LEU A 75 13.59 -12.74 11.57
C LEU A 75 12.49 -12.18 10.70
N GLY A 76 11.23 -12.48 11.06
CA GLY A 76 10.05 -11.94 10.40
C GLY A 76 9.67 -12.67 9.12
N GLU A 77 8.73 -12.10 8.38
CA GLU A 77 8.11 -12.65 7.18
C GLU A 77 8.13 -11.63 6.06
N LEU A 78 8.58 -12.02 4.86
CA LEU A 78 8.48 -11.23 3.63
C LEU A 78 7.28 -11.68 2.82
N ARG A 79 6.40 -10.72 2.48
CA ARG A 79 5.21 -10.99 1.68
C ARG A 79 5.05 -9.95 0.58
N PRO A 80 4.92 -10.35 -0.70
CA PRO A 80 4.46 -9.46 -1.74
C PRO A 80 3.09 -8.88 -1.40
N HIS A 81 2.88 -7.62 -1.80
CA HIS A 81 1.59 -6.96 -1.63
C HIS A 81 1.14 -6.24 -2.90
N LEU A 82 -0.16 -6.07 -3.02
CA LEU A 82 -0.84 -5.22 -3.99
C LEU A 82 -1.89 -4.42 -3.23
N GLY A 83 -1.90 -3.10 -3.38
CA GLY A 83 -2.84 -2.26 -2.67
C GLY A 83 -3.28 -1.03 -3.44
N ALA A 84 -4.25 -0.34 -2.87
CA ALA A 84 -4.74 0.95 -3.36
C ALA A 84 -5.15 1.84 -2.19
N THR A 85 -4.83 3.13 -2.30
CA THR A 85 -5.37 4.19 -1.45
C THR A 85 -6.20 5.11 -2.32
N LEU A 86 -7.52 5.14 -2.07
CA LEU A 86 -8.50 5.86 -2.87
C LEU A 86 -9.01 7.06 -2.09
N SER A 87 -8.80 8.26 -2.61
CA SER A 87 -9.30 9.49 -1.99
C SER A 87 -10.77 9.71 -2.37
N LEU A 88 -11.66 9.67 -1.38
CA LEU A 88 -13.06 10.04 -1.52
C LEU A 88 -13.26 11.56 -1.51
N GLY A 89 -12.24 12.32 -1.11
CA GLY A 89 -12.21 13.77 -1.15
C GLY A 89 -11.89 14.36 -2.53
N GLY A 90 -11.70 13.52 -3.57
CA GLY A 90 -11.38 13.96 -4.93
C GLY A 90 -9.92 14.38 -5.12
N LEU A 91 -9.04 14.00 -4.18
CA LEU A 91 -7.61 14.23 -4.24
C LEU A 91 -6.88 13.04 -4.88
N GLU A 92 -5.55 12.98 -4.73
CA GLU A 92 -4.72 11.95 -5.34
C GLU A 92 -5.06 10.56 -4.79
N SER A 93 -5.35 9.64 -5.69
CA SER A 93 -5.48 8.22 -5.42
C SER A 93 -4.28 7.47 -5.99
N MET A 94 -3.92 6.33 -5.41
CA MET A 94 -2.82 5.51 -5.92
C MET A 94 -3.13 4.02 -5.85
N VAL A 95 -2.50 3.27 -6.76
CA VAL A 95 -2.40 1.81 -6.73
C VAL A 95 -0.92 1.48 -6.61
N TYR A 96 -0.57 0.57 -5.73
CA TYR A 96 0.82 0.23 -5.44
C TYR A 96 1.03 -1.27 -5.33
N ALA A 97 2.27 -1.69 -5.58
CA ALA A 97 2.71 -3.06 -5.41
C ALA A 97 4.15 -3.09 -4.90
N GLY A 98 4.49 -4.09 -4.11
CA GLY A 98 5.82 -4.21 -3.52
C GLY A 98 5.96 -5.42 -2.62
N VAL A 99 6.84 -5.29 -1.61
CA VAL A 99 7.11 -6.30 -0.60
C VAL A 99 7.00 -5.67 0.78
N SER A 100 6.30 -6.36 1.69
CA SER A 100 6.20 -6.05 3.11
C SER A 100 7.07 -7.00 3.92
N TRP A 101 7.78 -6.46 4.90
CA TRP A 101 8.54 -7.21 5.90
C TRP A 101 7.92 -6.97 7.27
N THR A 102 7.30 -8.03 7.82
CA THR A 102 6.62 -8.02 9.12
C THR A 102 7.49 -8.70 10.15
N VAL A 103 7.75 -8.03 11.28
CA VAL A 103 8.59 -8.52 12.37
C VAL A 103 7.81 -8.51 13.68
N PRO A 104 7.58 -9.67 14.32
CA PRO A 104 6.99 -9.72 15.65
C PRO A 104 7.96 -9.15 16.69
N LEU A 105 7.46 -8.46 17.69
CA LEU A 105 8.25 -7.88 18.76
C LEU A 105 8.12 -8.70 20.05
N PHE A 106 9.27 -9.15 20.61
CA PHE A 106 9.38 -9.73 21.98
C PHE A 106 8.42 -10.88 22.26
N ASP A 107 8.24 -11.81 21.31
CA ASP A 107 7.28 -12.93 21.41
C ASP A 107 5.85 -12.48 21.83
N SER A 108 5.54 -11.23 21.52
CA SER A 108 4.26 -10.60 21.83
C SER A 108 3.32 -10.61 20.63
N ARG A 109 2.09 -10.17 20.90
CA ARG A 109 1.11 -9.90 19.83
C ARG A 109 1.42 -8.64 19.02
N VAL A 110 2.41 -7.86 19.45
CA VAL A 110 2.80 -6.61 18.79
C VAL A 110 3.80 -6.92 17.69
N PHE A 111 3.65 -6.27 16.55
CA PHE A 111 4.59 -6.37 15.43
C PHE A 111 4.85 -4.99 14.81
N VAL A 112 5.94 -4.91 14.09
CA VAL A 112 6.24 -3.80 13.19
C VAL A 112 6.32 -4.31 11.76
N GLU A 113 6.02 -3.44 10.82
CA GLU A 113 6.12 -3.76 9.40
C GLU A 113 6.73 -2.59 8.65
N ALA A 114 7.61 -2.90 7.71
CA ALA A 114 8.10 -1.98 6.70
C ALA A 114 7.72 -2.51 5.33
N ALA A 115 7.31 -1.63 4.43
CA ALA A 115 6.96 -1.98 3.06
C ALA A 115 7.69 -1.07 2.08
N PHE A 116 8.09 -1.63 0.92
CA PHE A 116 8.71 -0.90 -0.16
C PHE A 116 8.24 -1.42 -1.51
N GLY A 117 8.01 -0.51 -2.45
CA GLY A 117 7.53 -0.86 -3.78
C GLY A 117 7.42 0.33 -4.73
N GLY A 118 6.51 0.21 -5.68
CA GLY A 118 6.18 1.26 -6.63
C GLY A 118 4.69 1.56 -6.64
N ALA A 119 4.33 2.79 -6.97
CA ALA A 119 2.95 3.24 -7.11
C ALA A 119 2.72 3.98 -8.43
N VAL A 120 1.49 3.89 -8.93
CA VAL A 120 0.93 4.76 -9.96
C VAL A 120 -0.22 5.56 -9.34
N HIS A 121 -0.43 6.79 -9.79
CA HIS A 121 -1.35 7.71 -9.13
C HIS A 121 -2.18 8.54 -10.11
N THR A 122 -3.22 9.21 -9.59
CA THR A 122 -4.10 10.10 -10.36
C THR A 122 -3.70 11.58 -10.29
N GLY A 123 -2.69 11.92 -9.45
CA GLY A 123 -2.20 13.28 -9.28
C GLY A 123 -1.49 13.84 -10.52
N LYS A 124 -1.22 15.14 -10.52
CA LYS A 124 -0.52 15.82 -11.60
C LYS A 124 0.97 15.50 -11.59
N ASN A 125 1.57 15.39 -12.77
CA ASN A 125 3.00 15.18 -12.92
C ASN A 125 3.79 16.50 -12.98
N ILE A 126 3.21 17.58 -13.48
CA ILE A 126 3.92 18.85 -13.70
C ILE A 126 3.00 20.03 -13.42
N GLY A 127 3.58 21.07 -12.85
CA GLY A 127 2.98 22.39 -12.72
C GLY A 127 2.50 22.73 -11.31
N PRO A 128 2.24 24.03 -11.08
CA PRO A 128 1.73 24.49 -9.80
C PRO A 128 0.34 23.90 -9.56
N THR A 129 0.16 23.29 -8.42
CA THR A 129 -1.14 22.81 -7.94
C THR A 129 -1.54 23.62 -6.71
N PRO A 130 -2.80 24.12 -6.65
CA PRO A 130 -3.30 24.71 -5.42
C PRO A 130 -3.39 23.64 -4.34
N MET A 131 -3.05 23.98 -3.10
CA MET A 131 -3.27 23.07 -1.97
C MET A 131 -4.78 22.78 -1.82
N PRO A 132 -5.18 21.54 -1.50
CA PRO A 132 -4.35 20.41 -1.06
C PRO A 132 -3.80 19.50 -2.18
N GLU A 133 -4.12 19.73 -3.45
CA GLU A 133 -3.61 18.95 -4.59
C GLU A 133 -2.07 18.95 -4.66
N ARG A 134 -1.49 17.89 -5.21
CA ARG A 134 -0.03 17.72 -5.33
C ARG A 134 0.43 17.49 -6.75
N SER A 135 1.57 18.09 -7.10
CA SER A 135 2.35 17.73 -8.28
C SER A 135 3.41 16.71 -7.87
N LEU A 136 3.25 15.47 -8.33
CA LEU A 136 4.05 14.33 -7.91
C LEU A 136 5.23 14.03 -8.86
N GLY A 137 5.30 14.73 -9.97
CA GLY A 137 6.45 14.77 -10.88
C GLY A 137 6.51 13.62 -11.88
N CYS A 138 6.49 12.38 -11.44
CA CYS A 138 6.52 11.18 -12.28
C CYS A 138 5.18 10.45 -12.24
N SER A 139 4.84 9.71 -13.29
CA SER A 139 3.66 8.82 -13.31
C SER A 139 3.85 7.56 -12.45
N VAL A 140 5.11 7.18 -12.21
CA VAL A 140 5.47 6.07 -11.32
C VAL A 140 6.32 6.63 -10.20
N LEU A 141 5.98 6.28 -8.97
CA LEU A 141 6.64 6.72 -7.74
C LEU A 141 7.22 5.52 -7.00
N PHE A 142 8.20 5.75 -6.14
CA PHE A 142 8.49 4.84 -5.04
C PHE A 142 7.34 4.91 -4.03
N HIS A 143 6.99 3.77 -3.45
CA HIS A 143 6.01 3.65 -2.38
C HIS A 143 6.67 2.99 -1.17
N GLU A 144 6.56 3.63 -0.04
CA GLU A 144 7.10 3.18 1.23
C GLU A 144 5.99 3.23 2.28
N ALA A 145 5.97 2.24 3.18
CA ALA A 145 5.07 2.29 4.32
C ALA A 145 5.73 1.71 5.56
N ALA A 146 5.30 2.21 6.71
CA ALA A 146 5.66 1.66 8.00
C ALA A 146 4.41 1.50 8.86
N SER A 147 4.33 0.37 9.58
CA SER A 147 3.20 0.09 10.47
C SER A 147 3.69 -0.41 11.82
N ILE A 148 2.93 -0.09 12.86
CA ILE A 148 2.93 -0.80 14.12
C ILE A 148 1.56 -1.44 14.31
N GLY A 149 1.52 -2.70 14.66
CA GLY A 149 0.28 -3.47 14.74
C GLY A 149 0.21 -4.36 15.97
N VAL A 150 -1.00 -4.79 16.27
CA VAL A 150 -1.30 -5.77 17.32
C VAL A 150 -2.20 -6.85 16.75
N GLN A 151 -1.82 -8.11 17.03
CA GLN A 151 -2.64 -9.28 16.71
C GLN A 151 -3.77 -9.38 17.71
N LEU A 152 -5.00 -9.17 17.27
CA LEU A 152 -6.22 -9.22 18.11
C LEU A 152 -6.66 -10.66 18.35
N THR A 153 -6.66 -11.49 17.27
CA THR A 153 -6.98 -12.91 17.30
C THR A 153 -5.94 -13.66 16.44
N GLU A 154 -6.08 -14.95 16.24
CA GLU A 154 -5.23 -15.74 15.33
C GLU A 154 -5.29 -15.23 13.88
N ASN A 155 -6.41 -14.66 13.46
CA ASN A 155 -6.67 -14.21 12.10
C ASN A 155 -6.74 -12.68 11.96
N ALA A 156 -7.09 -11.93 13.01
CA ALA A 156 -7.36 -10.50 12.94
C ALA A 156 -6.24 -9.66 13.55
N SER A 157 -5.85 -8.60 12.87
CA SER A 157 -4.88 -7.62 13.33
C SER A 157 -5.41 -6.19 13.21
N LEU A 158 -4.88 -5.28 14.03
CA LEU A 158 -5.11 -3.84 13.97
C LEU A 158 -3.76 -3.14 13.83
N MET A 159 -3.64 -2.20 12.90
CA MET A 159 -2.39 -1.49 12.59
C MET A 159 -2.61 0.01 12.51
N ALA A 160 -1.65 0.78 13.03
CA ALA A 160 -1.45 2.17 12.65
C ALA A 160 -0.37 2.21 11.56
N THR A 161 -0.67 2.84 10.44
CA THR A 161 0.19 2.85 9.24
C THR A 161 0.42 4.27 8.78
N ILE A 162 1.67 4.58 8.39
CA ILE A 162 2.04 5.72 7.58
C ILE A 162 2.55 5.20 6.24
N GLU A 163 2.11 5.81 5.15
CA GLU A 163 2.58 5.51 3.79
C GLU A 163 3.08 6.78 3.12
N HIS A 164 4.10 6.65 2.29
CA HIS A 164 4.70 7.75 1.54
C HIS A 164 4.89 7.33 0.09
N ALA A 165 4.59 8.23 -0.83
CA ALA A 165 4.88 8.05 -2.25
C ALA A 165 5.63 9.27 -2.78
N SER A 166 6.78 9.04 -3.46
CA SER A 166 7.60 10.09 -4.03
C SER A 166 8.46 9.58 -5.18
N ASN A 167 9.00 10.50 -5.97
CA ASN A 167 9.88 10.14 -7.09
C ASN A 167 11.38 10.27 -6.76
N ALA A 168 11.75 10.48 -5.49
CA ALA A 168 13.14 10.67 -5.04
C ALA A 168 13.91 11.75 -5.83
N ASN A 169 13.22 12.80 -6.29
CA ASN A 169 13.76 13.88 -7.13
C ASN A 169 14.26 13.43 -8.52
N LEU A 170 13.76 12.32 -9.04
CA LEU A 170 14.08 11.86 -10.40
C LEU A 170 13.30 12.63 -11.48
N CYS A 171 12.23 13.36 -11.10
CA CYS A 171 11.43 14.20 -11.99
C CYS A 171 11.47 15.67 -11.54
N VAL A 172 10.90 16.55 -12.37
CA VAL A 172 10.95 18.01 -12.18
C VAL A 172 10.27 18.45 -10.87
N ASP A 173 9.10 17.90 -10.58
CA ASP A 173 8.37 18.15 -9.34
C ASP A 173 8.46 16.92 -8.43
N ASN A 174 8.48 17.10 -7.12
CA ASN A 174 8.47 16.02 -6.13
C ASN A 174 7.92 16.51 -4.79
N ARG A 175 6.63 16.87 -4.75
CA ARG A 175 6.01 17.24 -3.47
C ARG A 175 5.79 16.05 -2.54
N GLY A 176 5.82 14.83 -3.09
CA GLY A 176 5.50 13.62 -2.37
C GLY A 176 4.04 13.60 -1.87
N LEU A 177 3.59 12.45 -1.42
CA LEU A 177 2.28 12.25 -0.80
C LEU A 177 2.47 11.35 0.42
N THR A 178 2.09 11.84 1.60
CA THR A 178 2.16 11.07 2.84
C THR A 178 0.78 10.97 3.45
N ASN A 179 0.29 9.75 3.62
CA ASN A 179 -0.98 9.47 4.26
C ASN A 179 -0.73 8.68 5.56
N MET A 180 -1.65 8.80 6.52
CA MET A 180 -1.59 8.07 7.78
C MET A 180 -2.97 7.57 8.16
N GLY A 181 -3.06 6.34 8.65
CA GLY A 181 -4.36 5.76 8.98
C GLY A 181 -4.30 4.53 9.85
N ILE A 182 -5.45 3.91 9.97
CA ILE A 182 -5.66 2.67 10.73
C ILE A 182 -6.14 1.62 9.74
N ARG A 183 -5.56 0.42 9.82
CA ARG A 183 -5.93 -0.77 9.04
C ARG A 183 -6.39 -1.90 9.95
N LEU A 184 -7.38 -2.63 9.50
CA LEU A 184 -7.72 -3.97 10.00
C LEU A 184 -7.21 -4.98 8.97
N GLY A 185 -6.53 -6.02 9.43
CA GLY A 185 -6.08 -7.16 8.63
C GLY A 185 -6.85 -8.42 8.99
N TRP A 186 -7.09 -9.25 7.98
CA TRP A 186 -7.64 -10.59 8.14
C TRP A 186 -6.78 -11.60 7.39
N ARG A 187 -6.16 -12.50 8.13
CA ARG A 187 -5.31 -13.60 7.62
C ARG A 187 -6.15 -14.88 7.47
N PHE A 188 -5.95 -15.63 6.39
CA PHE A 188 -6.68 -16.85 6.05
C PHE A 188 -5.98 -18.10 6.60
#